data_429f08a1a090455222f4f905371489a8
#
_entry.id   429f08a1a090455222f4f905371489a8
#
_cell.length_a   1.000
_cell.length_b   1.000
_cell.length_c   1.000
_cell.angle_alpha   90.00
_cell.angle_beta   90.00
_cell.angle_gamma   90.00
#
_symmetry.space_group_name_H-M   'P 1'
#
loop_
_entity.id
_entity.type
_entity.pdbx_description
1 polymer ?
#
loop_
_entity_poly.entity_id
_entity_poly.type
_entity_poly.pdbx_seq_one_letter_code
_entity_poly.pdbx_strand_id
1 'polypeptide(L)' 'MSKLSPLKPEDVIIKLRRLGFIGPIPGGEHMRMFHAETNKIIPIPMHKGKDVSVGLIREIIRELGISREEWLKL' A
#
# COMPACT_ATOMS: atom_id res chain seq x y z
N MET A 1 13.71 -12.35 12.60
CA MET A 1 13.70 -11.50 11.40
C MET A 1 12.29 -11.29 10.90
N SER A 2 11.98 -10.05 10.55
CA SER A 2 10.65 -9.73 10.09
C SER A 2 10.46 -10.15 8.65
N LYS A 3 9.38 -10.86 8.39
CA LYS A 3 9.03 -11.28 7.05
C LYS A 3 7.84 -10.50 6.57
N LEU A 4 7.87 -10.13 5.29
CA LEU A 4 6.67 -9.61 4.64
C LEU A 4 5.71 -10.77 4.38
N SER A 5 4.44 -10.51 4.54
CA SER A 5 3.41 -11.49 4.22
C SER A 5 2.31 -10.80 3.41
N PRO A 6 1.52 -11.57 2.66
CA PRO A 6 0.37 -11.00 1.96
C PRO A 6 -0.58 -10.32 2.94
N LEU A 7 -1.21 -9.24 2.51
CA LEU A 7 -2.14 -8.48 3.31
C LEU A 7 -3.42 -8.24 2.55
N LYS A 8 -4.51 -8.09 3.29
CA LYS A 8 -5.75 -7.67 2.67
C LYS A 8 -5.60 -6.24 2.15
N PRO A 9 -6.25 -5.89 1.03
CA PRO A 9 -6.17 -4.53 0.51
C PRO A 9 -6.51 -3.47 1.54
N GLU A 10 -7.50 -3.74 2.41
CA GLU A 10 -7.89 -2.80 3.46
C GLU A 10 -6.74 -2.51 4.42
N ASP A 11 -5.95 -3.53 4.74
CA ASP A 11 -4.82 -3.37 5.66
C ASP A 11 -3.71 -2.55 5.02
N VAL A 12 -3.48 -2.74 3.73
CA VAL A 12 -2.51 -1.92 2.98
C VAL A 12 -2.96 -0.46 2.99
N ILE A 13 -4.24 -0.22 2.77
CA ILE A 13 -4.80 1.13 2.80
C ILE A 13 -4.59 1.80 4.15
N ILE A 14 -4.84 1.06 5.24
CA ILE A 14 -4.65 1.59 6.59
C ILE A 14 -3.18 2.00 6.80
N LYS A 15 -2.23 1.15 6.40
CA LYS A 15 -0.82 1.48 6.52
C LYS A 15 -0.45 2.73 5.73
N LEU A 16 -0.95 2.86 4.51
CA LEU A 16 -0.67 4.02 3.69
C LEU A 16 -1.26 5.30 4.29
N ARG A 17 -2.46 5.21 4.88
CA ARG A 17 -3.05 6.36 5.57
C ARG A 17 -2.19 6.83 6.73
N ARG A 18 -1.57 5.91 7.44
CA ARG A 18 -0.66 6.26 8.53
C ARG A 18 0.58 6.99 8.06
N LEU A 19 0.93 6.83 6.78
CA LEU A 19 2.03 7.55 6.16
C LEU A 19 1.60 8.88 5.55
N GLY A 20 0.33 9.25 5.66
CA GLY A 20 -0.17 10.52 5.14
C GLY A 20 -0.85 10.41 3.77
N PHE A 21 -1.03 9.22 3.27
CA PHE A 21 -1.79 9.03 2.04
C PHE A 21 -3.28 9.23 2.28
N ILE A 22 -3.97 9.71 1.27
CA ILE A 22 -5.43 9.85 1.29
C ILE A 22 -6.03 8.89 0.28
N GLY A 23 -7.29 8.55 0.47
CA GLY A 23 -8.00 7.62 -0.37
C GLY A 23 -8.61 6.49 0.45
N PRO A 24 -9.07 5.43 -0.19
CA PRO A 24 -8.87 5.11 -1.61
C PRO A 24 -9.74 5.95 -2.55
N ILE A 25 -9.17 6.29 -3.70
CA ILE A 25 -9.84 7.07 -4.72
C ILE A 25 -10.08 6.15 -5.92
N PRO A 26 -11.30 6.04 -6.43
CA PRO A 26 -11.56 5.21 -7.60
C PRO A 26 -10.79 5.71 -8.82
N GLY A 27 -10.20 4.78 -9.56
CA GLY A 27 -9.45 5.15 -10.76
C GLY A 27 -9.31 3.96 -11.70
N GLY A 28 -10.29 3.75 -12.59
CA GLY A 28 -10.28 2.62 -13.49
C GLY A 28 -10.48 1.31 -12.76
N GLU A 29 -9.63 0.34 -13.03
CA GLU A 29 -9.74 -1.01 -12.46
C GLU A 29 -9.21 -1.12 -11.03
N HIS A 30 -8.45 -0.12 -10.59
CA HIS A 30 -7.82 -0.15 -9.28
C HIS A 30 -8.22 1.06 -8.46
N MET A 31 -8.18 0.89 -7.15
CA MET A 31 -8.24 2.01 -6.23
C MET A 31 -6.87 2.63 -6.11
N ARG A 32 -6.81 3.92 -5.86
CA ARG A 32 -5.55 4.65 -5.76
C ARG A 32 -5.42 5.34 -4.41
N MET A 33 -4.22 5.29 -3.85
CA MET A 33 -3.86 6.08 -2.68
C MET A 33 -2.96 7.21 -3.14
N PHE A 34 -3.20 8.42 -2.66
CA PHE A 34 -2.51 9.61 -3.10
C PHE A 34 -1.85 10.34 -1.93
N HIS A 35 -0.61 10.79 -2.13
CA HIS A 35 0.10 11.59 -1.13
C HIS A 35 0.34 12.99 -1.71
N ALA A 36 -0.33 13.99 -1.11
CA ALA A 36 -0.31 15.35 -1.65
C ALA A 36 1.07 16.00 -1.62
N GLU A 37 1.86 15.73 -0.59
CA GLU A 37 3.18 16.35 -0.45
C GLU A 37 4.20 15.83 -1.44
N THR A 38 4.14 14.55 -1.77
CA THR A 38 5.11 13.92 -2.65
C THR A 38 4.57 13.66 -4.05
N ASN A 39 3.27 13.88 -4.26
CA ASN A 39 2.56 13.58 -5.50
C ASN A 39 2.64 12.10 -5.89
N LYS A 40 2.91 11.22 -4.94
CA LYS A 40 2.95 9.79 -5.22
C LYS A 40 1.55 9.21 -5.29
N ILE A 41 1.36 8.33 -6.25
CA ILE A 41 0.09 7.60 -6.43
C ILE A 41 0.43 6.13 -6.36
N ILE A 42 -0.25 5.41 -5.48
CA ILE A 42 -0.03 3.96 -5.34
C ILE A 42 -1.33 3.25 -5.67
N PRO A 43 -1.38 2.50 -6.78
CA PRO A 43 -2.56 1.72 -7.13
C PRO A 43 -2.65 0.47 -6.25
N ILE A 44 -3.84 0.18 -5.76
CA ILE A 44 -4.11 -0.98 -4.92
C ILE A 44 -5.11 -1.86 -5.66
N PRO A 45 -4.74 -3.09 -6.03
CA PRO A 45 -5.70 -4.00 -6.64
C PRO A 45 -6.72 -4.44 -5.59
N MET A 46 -7.98 -4.22 -5.91
CA MET A 46 -9.09 -4.52 -5.00
C MET A 46 -9.89 -5.70 -5.57
N HIS A 47 -9.29 -6.88 -5.53
CA HIS A 47 -9.96 -8.08 -5.98
C HIS A 47 -10.58 -8.79 -4.78
N LYS A 48 -11.88 -9.00 -4.86
CA LYS A 48 -12.61 -9.67 -3.79
C LYS A 48 -12.00 -11.03 -3.46
N GLY A 49 -11.73 -11.24 -2.19
CA GLY A 49 -11.19 -12.51 -1.71
C GLY A 49 -9.71 -12.72 -1.98
N LYS A 50 -9.01 -11.73 -2.53
CA LYS A 50 -7.59 -11.85 -2.83
C LYS A 50 -6.76 -10.88 -2.01
N ASP A 51 -5.65 -11.39 -1.47
CA ASP A 51 -4.70 -10.57 -0.75
C ASP A 51 -3.75 -9.85 -1.71
N VAL A 52 -3.19 -8.74 -1.24
CA VAL A 52 -2.09 -8.07 -1.93
C VAL A 52 -0.85 -8.95 -1.72
N SER A 53 -0.22 -9.35 -2.81
CA SER A 53 0.92 -10.27 -2.76
C SER A 53 2.16 -9.61 -2.15
N VAL A 54 3.06 -10.44 -1.63
CA VAL A 54 4.35 -9.98 -1.11
C VAL A 54 5.13 -9.22 -2.18
N GLY A 55 5.08 -9.70 -3.43
CA GLY A 55 5.75 -9.01 -4.53
C GLY A 55 5.27 -7.59 -4.71
N LEU A 56 3.96 -7.38 -4.67
CA LEU A 56 3.39 -6.04 -4.80
C LEU A 56 3.72 -5.20 -3.57
N ILE A 57 3.70 -5.79 -2.38
CA ILE A 57 4.06 -5.07 -1.16
C ILE A 57 5.51 -4.58 -1.24
N ARG A 58 6.42 -5.39 -1.78
CA ARG A 58 7.80 -4.97 -1.99
C ARG A 58 7.90 -3.77 -2.94
N GLU A 59 7.09 -3.79 -4.00
CA GLU A 59 7.04 -2.66 -4.93
C GLU A 59 6.55 -1.39 -4.23
N ILE A 60 5.53 -1.53 -3.39
CA ILE A 60 4.99 -0.41 -2.63
C ILE A 60 6.05 0.15 -1.68
N ILE A 61 6.75 -0.71 -0.95
CA ILE A 61 7.80 -0.29 -0.03
C ILE A 61 8.90 0.46 -0.77
N ARG A 62 9.29 -0.04 -1.93
CA ARG A 62 10.30 0.61 -2.77
C ARG A 62 9.84 1.99 -3.21
N GLU A 63 8.60 2.09 -3.64
CA GLU A 63 8.02 3.36 -4.09
C GLU A 63 7.95 4.37 -2.94
N LEU A 64 7.66 3.89 -1.74
CA LEU A 64 7.60 4.73 -0.54
C LEU A 64 8.97 5.18 -0.04
N GLY A 65 10.01 4.45 -0.39
CA GLY A 65 11.36 4.74 0.10
C GLY A 65 11.56 4.46 1.58
N ILE A 66 10.80 3.53 2.14
CA ILE A 66 10.92 3.15 3.55
C ILE A 66 11.52 1.76 3.68
N SER A 67 11.90 1.39 4.91
CA SER A 67 12.40 0.06 5.17
C SER A 67 11.26 -0.92 5.42
N ARG A 68 11.58 -2.21 5.33
CA ARG A 68 10.65 -3.27 5.67
C ARG A 68 10.17 -3.13 7.10
N GLU A 69 11.08 -2.82 8.01
CA GLU A 69 10.76 -2.65 9.42
C GLU A 69 9.79 -1.50 9.64
N GLU A 70 9.99 -0.39 8.94
CA GLU A 70 9.05 0.72 9.02
C GLU A 70 7.66 0.33 8.54
N TRP A 71 7.60 -0.42 7.44
CA TRP A 71 6.34 -0.92 6.92
C TRP A 71 5.60 -1.78 7.95
N LEU A 72 6.33 -2.70 8.58
CA LEU A 72 5.73 -3.63 9.54
C LEU A 72 5.21 -2.93 10.80
N LYS A 73 5.76 -1.77 11.13
CA LYS A 73 5.32 -1.00 12.30
C LYS A 73 4.07 -0.15 12.04
N LEU A 74 3.69 -0.01 10.80
CA LEU A 74 2.53 0.82 10.47
C LEU A 74 1.20 0.22 10.92
#